data_51eed52fce0a4999d37d1f93da5771a5
#
_entry.id   51eed52fce0a4999d37d1f93da5771a5
#
_cell.length_a   1.000
_cell.length_b   1.000
_cell.length_c   1.000
_cell.angle_alpha   90.00
_cell.angle_beta   90.00
_cell.angle_gamma   90.00
#
_symmetry.space_group_name_H-M   'P 1'
#
loop_
_entity.id
_entity.type
_entity.pdbx_description
1 polymer ?
#
loop_
_entity_poly.entity_id
_entity_poly.type
_entity_poly.pdbx_seq_one_letter_code
_entity_poly.pdbx_strand_id
1 'polypeptide(L)'
;MTDRTTKHNSKSKDRRRKIMKKRILSILLTAALTTGMLAGCGGQSGGNETERSDSGAIVLDMYHSWSTDTERGAALDKLIQQFNEENEGEIEVKVTINPDFPAYQEKVKTMISTDTTPDIFHYNFNPNDLSRQESGKLMDFTEYMDDEWRARFGEGDLENLTINGEITSIPFEKAGAVIYYNKDLFAQAGINEFPTTWDGLLDACEKLEAAGITPFSLYTADDAWYTCNLLTYLAASYAGIDTLNKGGDINTPEMKQAAEMLREFWNYTTGDAIGANYSVASNNFASGKTAMAIDGPWLIGTLSEVEDQIGIAKAPSFGDGKVPENYVVTDAQTPWAAAATDDKEKEEAIVKFMKFITSEESVKQLTLDGAVFLSPKLDLEDPDVQATGGLLGEYLALNSSAEDSTINIQRNLSTAANSALPSLLESLALDNITPDEFVEQLAAENE
;
A
#
# COMPACT_ATOMS: atom_id res chain seq x y z
N MET A 1 -33.21 -9.74 65.88
CA MET A 1 -32.43 -9.06 64.79
C MET A 1 -31.01 -9.59 64.76
N THR A 2 -30.76 -10.87 64.54
CA THR A 2 -29.39 -11.46 64.50
C THR A 2 -29.41 -12.79 63.75
N ASP A 3 -29.82 -12.80 62.48
CA ASP A 3 -29.66 -14.05 61.68
C ASP A 3 -29.56 -13.85 60.14
N ARG A 4 -29.21 -12.64 59.67
CA ARG A 4 -28.99 -12.38 58.24
C ARG A 4 -27.54 -12.13 57.80
N THR A 5 -26.62 -11.94 58.72
CA THR A 5 -25.21 -11.59 58.44
C THR A 5 -24.29 -12.79 58.30
N THR A 6 -24.63 -13.94 58.86
CA THR A 6 -23.81 -15.16 58.86
C THR A 6 -23.95 -16.01 57.56
N LYS A 7 -25.06 -15.92 56.81
CA LYS A 7 -25.25 -16.66 55.56
C LYS A 7 -24.58 -16.00 54.34
N HIS A 8 -24.27 -14.69 54.41
CA HIS A 8 -23.63 -13.98 53.26
C HIS A 8 -22.12 -14.20 53.18
N ASN A 9 -21.46 -14.41 54.35
CA ASN A 9 -20.02 -14.64 54.40
C ASN A 9 -19.58 -16.07 54.03
N SER A 10 -20.47 -17.06 54.15
CA SER A 10 -20.22 -18.48 53.79
C SER A 10 -20.22 -18.67 52.27
N LYS A 11 -21.15 -18.03 51.54
CA LYS A 11 -21.23 -18.13 50.06
C LYS A 11 -20.08 -17.40 49.35
N SER A 12 -19.54 -16.35 49.93
CA SER A 12 -18.38 -15.58 49.39
C SER A 12 -17.08 -16.37 49.51
N LYS A 13 -16.85 -17.09 50.62
CA LYS A 13 -15.64 -17.92 50.82
C LYS A 13 -15.63 -19.16 49.89
N ASP A 14 -16.79 -19.76 49.64
CA ASP A 14 -16.90 -20.93 48.75
C ASP A 14 -16.72 -20.54 47.28
N ARG A 15 -17.17 -19.36 46.87
CA ARG A 15 -16.94 -18.84 45.51
C ARG A 15 -15.47 -18.52 45.23
N ARG A 16 -14.77 -17.96 46.23
CA ARG A 16 -13.31 -17.68 46.14
C ARG A 16 -12.49 -18.97 46.13
N ARG A 17 -12.85 -19.99 46.86
CA ARG A 17 -12.20 -21.32 46.83
C ARG A 17 -12.40 -22.05 45.49
N LYS A 18 -13.56 -21.93 44.84
CA LYS A 18 -13.83 -22.51 43.50
C LYS A 18 -13.06 -21.80 42.41
N ILE A 19 -12.90 -20.46 42.48
CA ILE A 19 -12.14 -19.67 41.55
C ILE A 19 -10.61 -19.94 41.67
N MET A 20 -10.12 -20.10 42.89
CA MET A 20 -8.72 -20.43 43.13
C MET A 20 -8.37 -21.86 42.69
N LYS A 21 -9.26 -22.86 42.88
CA LYS A 21 -9.06 -24.21 42.35
C LYS A 21 -9.09 -24.27 40.81
N LYS A 22 -9.91 -23.46 40.14
CA LYS A 22 -9.91 -23.37 38.67
C LYS A 22 -8.62 -22.67 38.13
N ARG A 23 -8.08 -21.68 38.82
CA ARG A 23 -6.80 -21.02 38.42
C ARG A 23 -5.57 -21.91 38.64
N ILE A 24 -5.55 -22.71 39.68
CA ILE A 24 -4.47 -23.68 39.94
C ILE A 24 -4.51 -24.85 38.95
N LEU A 25 -5.71 -25.28 38.51
CA LEU A 25 -5.85 -26.33 37.50
C LEU A 25 -5.45 -25.81 36.08
N SER A 26 -5.69 -24.53 35.78
CA SER A 26 -5.25 -23.92 34.52
C SER A 26 -3.73 -23.73 34.44
N ILE A 27 -3.08 -23.45 35.57
CA ILE A 27 -1.61 -23.29 35.65
C ILE A 27 -0.90 -24.66 35.52
N LEU A 28 -1.50 -25.73 36.01
CA LEU A 28 -0.95 -27.09 35.89
C LEU A 28 -1.15 -27.70 34.49
N LEU A 29 -2.15 -27.27 33.69
CA LEU A 29 -2.30 -27.70 32.31
C LEU A 29 -1.35 -26.95 31.35
N THR A 30 -0.96 -25.72 31.67
CA THR A 30 0.01 -24.96 30.87
C THR A 30 1.47 -25.42 31.09
N ALA A 31 1.79 -25.97 32.27
CA ALA A 31 3.12 -26.51 32.55
C ALA A 31 3.37 -27.90 31.94
N ALA A 32 2.34 -28.63 31.53
CA ALA A 32 2.50 -29.95 30.88
C ALA A 32 2.66 -29.88 29.35
N LEU A 33 2.42 -28.71 28.73
CA LEU A 33 2.62 -28.50 27.28
C LEU A 33 3.97 -27.86 26.92
N THR A 34 4.76 -27.41 27.91
CA THR A 34 6.08 -26.79 27.67
C THR A 34 7.27 -27.75 27.86
N THR A 35 7.05 -29.03 28.18
CA THR A 35 8.13 -30.02 28.34
C THR A 35 8.35 -30.92 27.12
N GLY A 36 7.63 -30.68 26.02
CA GLY A 36 7.75 -31.44 24.77
C GLY A 36 8.55 -30.78 23.64
N MET A 37 9.05 -29.53 23.81
CA MET A 37 9.77 -28.78 22.76
C MET A 37 11.22 -28.39 23.14
N LEU A 38 11.88 -29.10 24.02
CA LEU A 38 13.27 -28.85 24.43
C LEU A 38 14.18 -30.07 24.18
N ALA A 39 13.92 -30.82 23.11
CA ALA A 39 14.84 -31.85 22.62
C ALA A 39 15.11 -31.62 21.12
N GLY A 40 15.82 -30.53 20.79
CA GLY A 40 16.18 -30.23 19.42
C GLY A 40 16.83 -28.88 19.27
N CYS A 41 17.72 -28.46 20.19
CA CYS A 41 18.65 -27.38 19.95
C CYS A 41 20.04 -27.82 20.43
N GLY A 42 20.67 -28.64 19.61
CA GLY A 42 22.12 -28.74 19.56
C GLY A 42 22.59 -27.59 18.70
N GLY A 43 23.24 -26.60 19.31
CA GLY A 43 23.83 -25.52 18.57
C GLY A 43 24.89 -26.03 17.62
N GLN A 44 24.82 -25.54 16.38
CA GLN A 44 25.97 -25.43 15.52
C GLN A 44 25.82 -24.16 14.69
N SER A 45 26.71 -23.23 14.90
CA SER A 45 26.93 -22.08 14.06
C SER A 45 27.46 -22.54 12.70
N GLY A 46 26.91 -22.02 11.61
CA GLY A 46 27.59 -21.94 10.35
C GLY A 46 27.06 -22.88 9.27
N GLY A 47 26.50 -22.32 8.24
CA GLY A 47 26.12 -22.91 6.97
C GLY A 47 24.61 -22.79 6.74
N ASN A 48 24.22 -21.89 5.83
CA ASN A 48 22.88 -21.81 5.28
C ASN A 48 22.60 -23.09 4.46
N GLU A 49 22.22 -24.18 5.11
CA GLU A 49 21.66 -25.32 4.37
C GLU A 49 20.27 -24.91 3.87
N THR A 50 20.09 -24.96 2.55
CA THR A 50 18.79 -24.70 1.91
C THR A 50 17.74 -25.66 2.47
N GLU A 51 16.64 -25.08 3.01
CA GLU A 51 15.52 -25.89 3.49
C GLU A 51 14.91 -26.66 2.31
N ARG A 52 14.72 -27.97 2.51
CA ARG A 52 14.08 -28.83 1.52
C ARG A 52 12.85 -29.50 2.11
N SER A 53 11.80 -29.61 1.29
CA SER A 53 10.59 -30.35 1.64
C SER A 53 10.87 -31.86 1.74
N ASP A 54 9.89 -32.61 2.25
CA ASP A 54 9.94 -34.08 2.28
C ASP A 54 10.10 -34.71 0.88
N SER A 55 9.68 -33.99 -0.17
CA SER A 55 9.87 -34.38 -1.59
C SER A 55 11.26 -34.06 -2.13
N GLY A 56 12.09 -33.28 -1.40
CA GLY A 56 13.39 -32.79 -1.81
C GLY A 56 13.39 -31.44 -2.51
N ALA A 57 12.23 -30.83 -2.70
CA ALA A 57 12.10 -29.50 -3.31
C ALA A 57 12.75 -28.40 -2.44
N ILE A 58 13.35 -27.40 -3.07
CA ILE A 58 13.84 -26.19 -2.40
C ILE A 58 12.62 -25.44 -1.86
N VAL A 59 12.61 -25.14 -0.57
CA VAL A 59 11.55 -24.35 0.07
C VAL A 59 11.96 -22.88 0.06
N LEU A 60 11.06 -22.02 -0.44
CA LEU A 60 11.19 -20.58 -0.39
C LEU A 60 10.11 -20.01 0.55
N ASP A 61 10.53 -19.46 1.67
CA ASP A 61 9.63 -18.76 2.58
C ASP A 61 9.31 -17.36 2.04
N MET A 62 8.01 -17.09 1.82
CA MET A 62 7.52 -15.82 1.30
C MET A 62 6.66 -15.10 2.35
N TYR A 63 6.88 -13.81 2.53
CA TYR A 63 6.14 -12.98 3.47
C TYR A 63 5.56 -11.74 2.77
N HIS A 64 4.24 -11.57 2.85
CA HIS A 64 3.56 -10.42 2.26
C HIS A 64 2.33 -9.98 3.07
N SER A 65 1.71 -8.85 2.65
CA SER A 65 0.59 -8.25 3.35
C SER A 65 -0.78 -8.45 2.67
N TRP A 66 -0.86 -9.05 1.50
CA TRP A 66 -2.12 -9.17 0.75
C TRP A 66 -2.95 -10.33 1.28
N SER A 67 -4.06 -10.00 1.97
CA SER A 67 -4.99 -11.02 2.48
C SER A 67 -5.67 -11.77 1.34
N THR A 68 -5.77 -13.09 1.47
CA THR A 68 -6.53 -13.93 0.53
C THR A 68 -8.05 -13.67 0.54
N ASP A 69 -8.54 -12.88 1.50
CA ASP A 69 -9.91 -12.41 1.53
C ASP A 69 -10.16 -11.23 0.56
N THR A 70 -9.11 -10.70 -0.06
CA THR A 70 -9.17 -9.66 -1.09
C THR A 70 -8.91 -10.25 -2.47
N GLU A 71 -9.46 -9.63 -3.53
CA GLU A 71 -9.26 -10.07 -4.91
C GLU A 71 -7.78 -10.14 -5.28
N ARG A 72 -7.00 -9.09 -4.93
CA ARG A 72 -5.55 -9.05 -5.19
C ARG A 72 -4.78 -10.15 -4.46
N GLY A 73 -5.13 -10.44 -3.21
CA GLY A 73 -4.47 -11.51 -2.45
C GLY A 73 -4.87 -12.90 -2.96
N ALA A 74 -6.14 -13.10 -3.33
CA ALA A 74 -6.61 -14.35 -3.94
C ALA A 74 -5.96 -14.60 -5.31
N ALA A 75 -5.78 -13.56 -6.14
CA ALA A 75 -5.09 -13.66 -7.43
C ALA A 75 -3.60 -14.04 -7.26
N LEU A 76 -2.90 -13.43 -6.29
CA LEU A 76 -1.52 -13.79 -5.99
C LEU A 76 -1.39 -15.22 -5.46
N ASP A 77 -2.28 -15.64 -4.54
CA ASP A 77 -2.29 -16.99 -3.99
C ASP A 77 -2.49 -18.04 -5.09
N LYS A 78 -3.40 -17.78 -6.04
CA LYS A 78 -3.63 -18.64 -7.21
C LYS A 78 -2.38 -18.78 -8.09
N LEU A 79 -1.63 -17.71 -8.33
CA LEU A 79 -0.36 -17.75 -9.06
C LEU A 79 0.72 -18.53 -8.31
N ILE A 80 0.81 -18.38 -6.99
CA ILE A 80 1.77 -19.13 -6.18
C ILE A 80 1.43 -20.62 -6.20
N GLN A 81 0.15 -20.98 -6.12
CA GLN A 81 -0.28 -22.37 -6.27
C GLN A 81 0.09 -22.93 -7.64
N GLN A 82 -0.16 -22.18 -8.72
CA GLN A 82 0.23 -22.57 -10.08
C GLN A 82 1.74 -22.77 -10.18
N PHE A 83 2.55 -21.84 -9.65
CA PHE A 83 4.01 -22.01 -9.64
C PHE A 83 4.44 -23.27 -8.91
N ASN A 84 3.85 -23.56 -7.75
CA ASN A 84 4.17 -24.75 -6.96
C ASN A 84 3.78 -26.04 -7.71
N GLU A 85 2.64 -26.06 -8.41
CA GLU A 85 2.21 -27.19 -9.25
C GLU A 85 3.16 -27.41 -10.43
N GLU A 86 3.55 -26.33 -11.14
CA GLU A 86 4.47 -26.39 -12.27
C GLU A 86 5.89 -26.82 -11.88
N ASN A 87 6.26 -26.62 -10.60
CA ASN A 87 7.60 -26.94 -10.06
C ASN A 87 7.56 -28.02 -8.98
N GLU A 88 6.53 -28.90 -9.02
CA GLU A 88 6.39 -29.98 -8.04
C GLU A 88 7.67 -30.83 -7.94
N GLY A 89 8.21 -30.99 -6.73
CA GLY A 89 9.44 -31.73 -6.45
C GLY A 89 10.74 -30.96 -6.69
N GLU A 90 10.68 -29.74 -7.27
CA GLU A 90 11.86 -28.89 -7.50
C GLU A 90 11.86 -27.66 -6.56
N ILE A 91 10.78 -26.89 -6.54
CA ILE A 91 10.64 -25.66 -5.74
C ILE A 91 9.25 -25.61 -5.12
N GLU A 92 9.17 -25.20 -3.85
CA GLU A 92 7.92 -24.98 -3.12
C GLU A 92 7.96 -23.59 -2.46
N VAL A 93 7.06 -22.68 -2.84
CA VAL A 93 6.89 -21.37 -2.18
C VAL A 93 5.87 -21.52 -1.06
N LYS A 94 6.28 -21.22 0.18
CA LYS A 94 5.42 -21.21 1.38
C LYS A 94 5.15 -19.79 1.81
N VAL A 95 3.87 -19.47 1.97
CA VAL A 95 3.43 -18.10 2.23
C VAL A 95 3.07 -17.88 3.69
N THR A 96 3.54 -16.77 4.23
CA THR A 96 3.06 -16.16 5.49
C THR A 96 2.48 -14.79 5.20
N ILE A 97 1.28 -14.50 5.71
CA ILE A 97 0.58 -13.23 5.44
C ILE A 97 0.43 -12.43 6.73
N ASN A 98 0.68 -11.13 6.65
CA ASN A 98 0.30 -10.16 7.68
C ASN A 98 -0.54 -9.05 7.03
N PRO A 99 -1.88 -9.06 7.14
CA PRO A 99 -2.75 -8.14 6.41
C PRO A 99 -2.76 -6.71 6.99
N ASP A 100 -2.20 -6.50 8.16
CA ASP A 100 -1.99 -5.16 8.74
C ASP A 100 -0.76 -4.53 8.07
N PHE A 101 -0.99 -3.74 7.01
CA PHE A 101 0.09 -3.22 6.16
C PHE A 101 1.09 -2.34 6.94
N PRO A 102 0.70 -1.36 7.78
CA PRO A 102 1.65 -0.61 8.60
C PRO A 102 2.50 -1.51 9.51
N ALA A 103 1.87 -2.45 10.24
CA ALA A 103 2.59 -3.39 11.10
C ALA A 103 3.49 -4.34 10.30
N TYR A 104 3.08 -4.72 9.10
CA TYR A 104 3.88 -5.48 8.15
C TYR A 104 5.17 -4.73 7.80
N GLN A 105 5.08 -3.46 7.38
CA GLN A 105 6.23 -2.63 6.98
C GLN A 105 7.24 -2.47 8.12
N GLU A 106 6.78 -2.16 9.33
CA GLU A 106 7.65 -2.05 10.50
C GLU A 106 8.35 -3.36 10.85
N LYS A 107 7.65 -4.48 10.68
CA LYS A 107 8.23 -5.80 10.88
C LYS A 107 9.31 -6.12 9.84
N VAL A 108 9.08 -5.80 8.56
CA VAL A 108 10.06 -6.01 7.49
C VAL A 108 11.32 -5.18 7.74
N LYS A 109 11.21 -3.90 8.10
CA LYS A 109 12.37 -3.07 8.50
C LYS A 109 13.17 -3.72 9.63
N THR A 110 12.48 -4.22 10.66
CA THR A 110 13.11 -4.91 11.78
C THR A 110 13.82 -6.20 11.31
N MET A 111 13.20 -6.99 10.45
CA MET A 111 13.77 -8.22 9.93
C MET A 111 15.03 -7.96 9.09
N ILE A 112 15.03 -6.91 8.24
CA ILE A 112 16.23 -6.50 7.49
C ILE A 112 17.35 -6.09 8.48
N SER A 113 17.04 -5.24 9.46
CA SER A 113 18.03 -4.79 10.44
C SER A 113 18.63 -5.93 11.25
N THR A 114 17.84 -6.96 11.58
CA THR A 114 18.25 -8.11 12.42
C THR A 114 18.73 -9.33 11.62
N ASP A 115 18.73 -9.26 10.29
CA ASP A 115 19.11 -10.37 9.41
C ASP A 115 18.24 -11.63 9.62
N THR A 116 16.93 -11.41 9.63
CA THR A 116 15.91 -12.44 9.87
C THR A 116 14.79 -12.39 8.83
N THR A 117 15.07 -11.82 7.67
CA THR A 117 14.11 -11.78 6.56
C THR A 117 13.82 -13.18 6.05
N PRO A 118 12.59 -13.47 5.61
CA PRO A 118 12.30 -14.65 4.83
C PRO A 118 13.00 -14.56 3.45
N ASP A 119 12.94 -15.65 2.70
CA ASP A 119 13.61 -15.72 1.39
C ASP A 119 13.07 -14.68 0.41
N ILE A 120 11.74 -14.44 0.43
CA ILE A 120 11.07 -13.49 -0.46
C ILE A 120 10.11 -12.62 0.38
N PHE A 121 10.14 -11.32 0.17
CA PHE A 121 9.23 -10.38 0.81
C PHE A 121 9.07 -9.12 -0.04
N HIS A 122 8.00 -8.37 0.17
CA HIS A 122 7.84 -7.04 -0.42
C HIS A 122 7.95 -5.93 0.63
N TYR A 123 8.27 -4.73 0.20
CA TYR A 123 8.28 -3.55 1.06
C TYR A 123 7.85 -2.30 0.30
N ASN A 124 7.53 -1.24 1.03
CA ASN A 124 7.09 0.02 0.44
C ASN A 124 7.75 1.23 1.11
N PHE A 125 9.01 1.13 1.45
CA PHE A 125 9.82 2.25 1.90
C PHE A 125 10.89 2.59 0.86
N ASN A 126 11.45 3.81 0.95
CA ASN A 126 12.50 4.22 0.03
C ASN A 126 13.74 3.31 0.22
N PRO A 127 14.21 2.60 -0.80
CA PRO A 127 15.38 1.75 -0.67
C PRO A 127 16.65 2.53 -0.30
N ASN A 128 16.72 3.83 -0.61
CA ASN A 128 17.84 4.68 -0.21
C ASN A 128 17.88 4.97 1.30
N ASP A 129 16.79 4.67 2.04
CA ASP A 129 16.77 4.75 3.51
C ASP A 129 17.48 3.57 4.18
N LEU A 130 17.79 2.51 3.42
CA LEU A 130 18.57 1.40 3.91
C LEU A 130 20.05 1.80 4.03
N SER A 131 20.67 1.54 5.17
CA SER A 131 22.10 1.66 5.31
C SER A 131 22.82 0.71 4.33
N ARG A 132 24.07 1.02 3.96
CA ARG A 132 24.88 0.12 3.13
C ARG A 132 25.00 -1.31 3.71
N GLN A 133 24.97 -1.44 5.04
CA GLN A 133 25.00 -2.74 5.70
C GLN A 133 23.66 -3.47 5.53
N GLU A 134 22.55 -2.77 5.58
CA GLU A 134 21.22 -3.34 5.42
C GLU A 134 20.95 -3.72 3.96
N SER A 135 21.34 -2.88 2.99
CA SER A 135 21.21 -3.22 1.57
C SER A 135 22.03 -4.45 1.19
N GLY A 136 23.20 -4.65 1.80
CA GLY A 136 24.03 -5.86 1.59
C GLY A 136 23.44 -7.15 2.17
N LYS A 137 22.28 -7.11 2.84
CA LYS A 137 21.50 -8.28 3.28
C LYS A 137 20.41 -8.68 2.26
N LEU A 138 20.24 -7.87 1.23
CA LEU A 138 19.34 -8.15 0.13
C LEU A 138 20.11 -8.84 -1.01
N MET A 139 19.42 -9.73 -1.72
CA MET A 139 19.95 -10.38 -2.90
C MET A 139 20.18 -9.36 -4.01
N ASP A 140 21.33 -9.45 -4.68
CA ASP A 140 21.64 -8.70 -5.90
C ASP A 140 21.14 -9.45 -7.14
N PHE A 141 20.16 -8.87 -7.83
CA PHE A 141 19.60 -9.42 -9.06
C PHE A 141 20.35 -9.00 -10.34
N THR A 142 21.40 -8.19 -10.24
CA THR A 142 22.07 -7.57 -11.40
C THR A 142 22.57 -8.59 -12.42
N GLU A 143 23.22 -9.66 -11.96
CA GLU A 143 23.74 -10.73 -12.84
C GLU A 143 22.62 -11.59 -13.48
N TYR A 144 21.43 -11.62 -12.87
CA TYR A 144 20.29 -12.38 -13.33
C TYR A 144 19.37 -11.61 -14.27
N MET A 145 19.53 -10.27 -14.31
CA MET A 145 18.71 -9.36 -15.11
C MET A 145 19.17 -9.34 -16.56
N ASP A 146 18.79 -10.38 -17.30
CA ASP A 146 19.03 -10.47 -18.74
C ASP A 146 18.17 -9.45 -19.54
N ASP A 147 18.49 -9.29 -20.83
CA ASP A 147 17.79 -8.33 -21.69
C ASP A 147 16.29 -8.61 -21.82
N GLU A 148 15.89 -9.90 -21.80
CA GLU A 148 14.48 -10.31 -21.90
C GLU A 148 13.72 -9.88 -20.65
N TRP A 149 14.26 -10.17 -19.47
CA TRP A 149 13.62 -9.81 -18.21
C TRP A 149 13.58 -8.31 -18.01
N ARG A 150 14.69 -7.60 -18.33
CA ARG A 150 14.77 -6.12 -18.29
C ARG A 150 13.74 -5.46 -19.19
N ALA A 151 13.49 -6.01 -20.39
CA ALA A 151 12.55 -5.43 -21.35
C ALA A 151 11.08 -5.46 -20.86
N ARG A 152 10.77 -6.25 -19.83
CA ARG A 152 9.44 -6.30 -19.22
C ARG A 152 9.09 -5.03 -18.45
N PHE A 153 10.09 -4.29 -17.98
CA PHE A 153 9.91 -3.11 -17.13
C PHE A 153 9.92 -1.81 -17.94
N GLY A 154 9.36 -0.75 -17.34
CA GLY A 154 9.43 0.61 -17.88
C GLY A 154 10.81 1.24 -17.70
N GLU A 155 11.03 2.33 -18.41
CA GLU A 155 12.25 3.15 -18.23
C GLU A 155 12.26 3.72 -16.79
N GLY A 156 13.39 3.60 -16.10
CA GLY A 156 13.57 4.09 -14.73
C GLY A 156 13.07 3.15 -13.62
N ASP A 157 12.26 2.14 -13.93
CA ASP A 157 11.68 1.28 -12.89
C ASP A 157 12.76 0.48 -12.12
N LEU A 158 13.75 -0.05 -12.81
CA LEU A 158 14.86 -0.79 -12.20
C LEU A 158 15.89 0.15 -11.57
N GLU A 159 16.14 1.29 -12.20
CA GLU A 159 17.09 2.30 -11.72
C GLU A 159 16.69 2.86 -10.36
N ASN A 160 15.39 3.05 -10.13
CA ASN A 160 14.84 3.50 -8.85
C ASN A 160 15.03 2.49 -7.71
N LEU A 161 15.27 1.22 -8.02
CA LEU A 161 15.49 0.14 -7.06
C LEU A 161 16.94 -0.35 -7.04
N THR A 162 17.85 0.42 -7.68
CA THR A 162 19.29 0.14 -7.70
C THR A 162 19.98 0.86 -6.55
N ILE A 163 20.59 0.12 -5.63
CA ILE A 163 21.34 0.65 -4.49
C ILE A 163 22.81 0.32 -4.67
N ASN A 164 23.68 1.32 -4.65
CA ASN A 164 25.13 1.16 -4.82
C ASN A 164 25.55 0.45 -6.14
N GLY A 165 24.71 0.44 -7.15
CA GLY A 165 24.95 -0.24 -8.45
C GLY A 165 24.38 -1.68 -8.50
N GLU A 166 23.73 -2.15 -7.46
CA GLU A 166 23.10 -3.46 -7.34
C GLU A 166 21.58 -3.34 -7.42
N ILE A 167 20.91 -4.17 -8.22
CA ILE A 167 19.46 -4.27 -8.27
C ILE A 167 19.01 -5.13 -7.08
N THR A 168 18.57 -4.48 -6.00
CA THR A 168 18.26 -5.15 -4.72
C THR A 168 16.80 -5.58 -4.59
N SER A 169 15.98 -5.25 -5.57
CA SER A 169 14.57 -5.67 -5.61
C SER A 169 14.00 -5.57 -7.02
N ILE A 170 12.93 -6.29 -7.26
CA ILE A 170 12.22 -6.34 -8.54
C ILE A 170 11.00 -5.43 -8.47
N PRO A 171 10.87 -4.43 -9.37
CA PRO A 171 9.68 -3.59 -9.44
C PRO A 171 8.43 -4.46 -9.62
N PHE A 172 7.39 -4.18 -8.85
CA PHE A 172 6.19 -5.00 -8.93
C PHE A 172 4.94 -4.15 -9.13
N GLU A 173 4.39 -3.53 -8.11
CA GLU A 173 3.19 -2.70 -8.23
C GLU A 173 3.54 -1.30 -8.71
N LYS A 174 2.81 -0.81 -9.74
CA LYS A 174 2.89 0.56 -10.24
C LYS A 174 1.49 1.02 -10.56
N ALA A 175 0.84 1.64 -9.58
CA ALA A 175 -0.56 2.02 -9.67
C ALA A 175 -0.72 3.53 -9.74
N GLY A 176 -1.61 3.98 -10.60
CA GLY A 176 -2.07 5.37 -10.62
C GLY A 176 -3.12 5.63 -9.55
N ALA A 177 -2.97 6.67 -8.75
CA ALA A 177 -4.05 7.17 -7.93
C ALA A 177 -5.05 7.94 -8.82
N VAL A 178 -6.32 7.58 -8.76
CA VAL A 178 -7.39 8.19 -9.56
C VAL A 178 -8.50 8.72 -8.66
N ILE A 179 -9.34 9.60 -9.19
CA ILE A 179 -10.50 10.10 -8.44
C ILE A 179 -11.69 9.20 -8.73
N TYR A 180 -12.16 8.48 -7.72
CA TYR A 180 -13.44 7.79 -7.72
C TYR A 180 -14.53 8.73 -7.25
N TYR A 181 -15.71 8.72 -7.92
CA TYR A 181 -16.85 9.54 -7.53
C TYR A 181 -18.16 8.78 -7.65
N ASN A 182 -19.10 9.08 -6.76
CA ASN A 182 -20.42 8.47 -6.78
C ASN A 182 -21.36 9.29 -7.68
N LYS A 183 -21.70 8.73 -8.86
CA LYS A 183 -22.54 9.35 -9.88
C LYS A 183 -23.92 9.73 -9.36
N ASP A 184 -24.51 8.92 -8.49
CA ASP A 184 -25.83 9.15 -7.94
C ASP A 184 -25.83 10.34 -6.95
N LEU A 185 -24.79 10.45 -6.11
CA LEU A 185 -24.63 11.57 -5.20
C LEU A 185 -24.39 12.89 -5.94
N PHE A 186 -23.59 12.86 -7.01
CA PHE A 186 -23.39 14.00 -7.91
C PHE A 186 -24.70 14.42 -8.58
N ALA A 187 -25.48 13.48 -9.11
CA ALA A 187 -26.78 13.74 -9.72
C ALA A 187 -27.77 14.35 -8.70
N GLN A 188 -27.79 13.87 -7.45
CA GLN A 188 -28.61 14.44 -6.37
C GLN A 188 -28.26 15.92 -6.07
N ALA A 189 -26.98 16.29 -6.21
CA ALA A 189 -26.52 17.68 -6.08
C ALA A 189 -26.70 18.51 -7.36
N GLY A 190 -27.28 17.93 -8.42
CA GLY A 190 -27.49 18.58 -9.71
C GLY A 190 -26.21 18.71 -10.54
N ILE A 191 -25.22 17.88 -10.30
CA ILE A 191 -23.94 17.83 -11.04
C ILE A 191 -24.04 16.68 -12.03
N ASN A 192 -24.01 16.98 -13.32
CA ASN A 192 -24.21 15.97 -14.38
C ASN A 192 -22.89 15.40 -14.92
N GLU A 193 -21.79 16.15 -14.79
CA GLU A 193 -20.47 15.77 -15.29
C GLU A 193 -19.42 16.07 -14.22
N PHE A 194 -18.37 15.26 -14.14
CA PHE A 194 -17.27 15.50 -13.24
C PHE A 194 -16.48 16.74 -13.68
N PRO A 195 -16.12 17.66 -12.76
CA PRO A 195 -15.42 18.89 -13.09
C PRO A 195 -14.00 18.63 -13.63
N THR A 196 -13.60 19.36 -14.65
CA THR A 196 -12.28 19.28 -15.27
C THR A 196 -11.27 20.30 -14.72
N THR A 197 -11.74 21.21 -13.87
CA THR A 197 -10.89 22.24 -13.23
C THR A 197 -10.99 22.17 -11.71
N TRP A 198 -9.94 22.59 -11.01
CA TRP A 198 -9.91 22.63 -9.54
C TRP A 198 -10.98 23.57 -8.97
N ASP A 199 -11.17 24.75 -9.58
CA ASP A 199 -12.23 25.67 -9.18
C ASP A 199 -13.62 25.03 -9.38
N GLY A 200 -13.82 24.34 -10.51
CA GLY A 200 -15.04 23.61 -10.77
C GLY A 200 -15.28 22.45 -9.78
N LEU A 201 -14.22 21.83 -9.26
CA LEU A 201 -14.32 20.79 -8.24
C LEU A 201 -14.70 21.39 -6.88
N LEU A 202 -14.18 22.55 -6.52
CA LEU A 202 -14.61 23.29 -5.32
C LEU A 202 -16.09 23.72 -5.44
N ASP A 203 -16.51 24.24 -6.58
CA ASP A 203 -17.94 24.55 -6.84
C ASP A 203 -18.82 23.30 -6.72
N ALA A 204 -18.32 22.12 -7.12
CA ALA A 204 -19.02 20.85 -6.96
C ALA A 204 -19.10 20.44 -5.49
N CYS A 205 -18.05 20.66 -4.71
CA CYS A 205 -18.06 20.44 -3.26
C CYS A 205 -19.11 21.31 -2.56
N GLU A 206 -19.21 22.59 -2.91
CA GLU A 206 -20.26 23.47 -2.36
C GLU A 206 -21.68 22.97 -2.68
N LYS A 207 -21.92 22.51 -3.90
CA LYS A 207 -23.23 21.96 -4.32
C LYS A 207 -23.56 20.67 -3.59
N LEU A 208 -22.59 19.77 -3.41
CA LEU A 208 -22.75 18.52 -2.66
C LEU A 208 -23.10 18.85 -1.19
N GLU A 209 -22.34 19.75 -0.55
CA GLU A 209 -22.60 20.17 0.82
C GLU A 209 -23.99 20.80 0.97
N ALA A 210 -24.40 21.68 0.04
CA ALA A 210 -25.73 22.28 0.02
C ALA A 210 -26.85 21.24 -0.14
N ALA A 211 -26.57 20.10 -0.77
CA ALA A 211 -27.47 18.94 -0.86
C ALA A 211 -27.42 18.03 0.39
N GLY A 212 -26.57 18.35 1.37
CA GLY A 212 -26.37 17.55 2.58
C GLY A 212 -25.47 16.31 2.38
N ILE A 213 -24.66 16.31 1.33
CA ILE A 213 -23.74 15.24 0.96
C ILE A 213 -22.31 15.69 1.29
N THR A 214 -21.57 14.91 2.06
CA THR A 214 -20.15 15.18 2.32
C THR A 214 -19.33 14.91 1.05
N PRO A 215 -18.58 15.91 0.53
CA PRO A 215 -17.93 15.77 -0.76
C PRO A 215 -16.78 14.77 -0.78
N PHE A 216 -15.81 14.88 0.14
CA PHE A 216 -14.52 14.21 -0.01
C PHE A 216 -14.19 13.27 1.17
N SER A 217 -13.55 12.15 0.85
CA SER A 217 -12.97 11.24 1.82
C SER A 217 -11.47 11.50 1.89
N LEU A 218 -11.02 12.18 2.95
CA LEU A 218 -9.60 12.38 3.26
C LEU A 218 -9.28 11.80 4.64
N TYR A 219 -8.00 11.64 4.96
CA TYR A 219 -7.53 11.19 6.27
C TYR A 219 -6.13 11.70 6.57
N THR A 220 -5.75 11.74 7.86
CA THR A 220 -4.45 12.26 8.32
C THR A 220 -3.56 11.25 9.02
N ALA A 221 -4.11 10.11 9.50
CA ALA A 221 -3.32 9.09 10.20
C ALA A 221 -2.58 8.16 9.22
N ASP A 222 -1.79 7.26 9.75
CA ASP A 222 -0.94 6.33 9.00
C ASP A 222 -0.03 7.11 8.03
N ASP A 223 -0.13 6.82 6.74
CA ASP A 223 0.61 7.50 5.67
C ASP A 223 -0.16 8.68 5.04
N ALA A 224 -1.41 8.92 5.47
CA ALA A 224 -2.29 9.97 4.91
C ALA A 224 -2.40 9.94 3.37
N TRP A 225 -2.35 8.76 2.76
CA TRP A 225 -2.09 8.58 1.33
C TRP A 225 -3.12 9.28 0.42
N TYR A 226 -4.44 9.28 0.75
CA TYR A 226 -5.44 10.04 -0.01
C TYR A 226 -5.13 11.53 -0.04
N THR A 227 -4.81 12.08 1.13
CA THR A 227 -4.47 13.49 1.30
C THR A 227 -3.19 13.85 0.58
N CYS A 228 -2.18 12.97 0.64
CA CYS A 228 -0.91 13.16 -0.06
C CYS A 228 -1.07 13.08 -1.58
N ASN A 229 -1.95 12.23 -2.10
CA ASN A 229 -2.26 12.21 -3.53
C ASN A 229 -2.98 13.49 -3.98
N LEU A 230 -3.95 13.98 -3.21
CA LEU A 230 -4.59 15.27 -3.51
C LEU A 230 -3.57 16.39 -3.51
N LEU A 231 -2.70 16.47 -2.48
CA LEU A 231 -1.63 17.46 -2.43
C LEU A 231 -0.68 17.34 -3.63
N THR A 232 -0.35 16.12 -4.05
CA THR A 232 0.50 15.86 -5.22
C THR A 232 -0.13 16.36 -6.51
N TYR A 233 -1.42 16.09 -6.73
CA TYR A 233 -2.16 16.59 -7.88
C TYR A 233 -2.22 18.12 -7.91
N LEU A 234 -2.46 18.75 -6.76
CA LEU A 234 -2.47 20.22 -6.63
C LEU A 234 -1.06 20.80 -6.90
N ALA A 235 -0.02 20.20 -6.30
CA ALA A 235 1.35 20.65 -6.51
C ALA A 235 1.78 20.49 -7.98
N ALA A 236 1.44 19.40 -8.65
CA ALA A 236 1.68 19.21 -10.08
C ALA A 236 0.98 20.28 -10.92
N SER A 237 -0.26 20.60 -10.59
CA SER A 237 -1.04 21.61 -11.29
C SER A 237 -0.46 23.03 -11.13
N TYR A 238 0.14 23.35 -9.96
CA TYR A 238 0.80 24.63 -9.73
C TYR A 238 2.23 24.70 -10.29
N ALA A 239 3.05 23.66 -10.10
CA ALA A 239 4.47 23.66 -10.44
C ALA A 239 4.80 23.05 -11.81
N GLY A 240 3.93 22.20 -12.33
CA GLY A 240 4.18 21.33 -13.47
C GLY A 240 4.81 19.99 -13.04
N ILE A 241 4.50 18.93 -13.80
CA ILE A 241 4.93 17.54 -13.54
C ILE A 241 6.45 17.43 -13.51
N ASP A 242 7.13 17.97 -14.50
CA ASP A 242 8.60 17.92 -14.59
C ASP A 242 9.30 18.50 -13.36
N THR A 243 8.73 19.58 -12.79
CA THR A 243 9.29 20.24 -11.61
C THR A 243 9.14 19.35 -10.38
N LEU A 244 7.97 18.74 -10.22
CA LEU A 244 7.68 17.87 -9.09
C LEU A 244 8.51 16.57 -9.16
N ASN A 245 8.62 15.96 -10.33
CA ASN A 245 9.37 14.71 -10.54
C ASN A 245 10.88 14.87 -10.34
N LYS A 246 11.44 16.08 -10.57
CA LYS A 246 12.85 16.35 -10.29
C LYS A 246 13.20 16.32 -8.81
N GLY A 247 12.20 16.46 -7.94
CA GLY A 247 12.42 16.64 -6.50
C GLY A 247 13.16 17.94 -6.19
N GLY A 248 13.72 18.04 -5.01
CA GLY A 248 14.49 19.20 -4.55
C GLY A 248 13.79 19.99 -3.46
N ASP A 249 13.98 21.31 -3.45
CA ASP A 249 13.38 22.18 -2.44
C ASP A 249 11.86 22.20 -2.57
N ILE A 250 11.17 21.74 -1.51
CA ILE A 250 9.70 21.77 -1.42
C ILE A 250 9.16 23.09 -0.89
N ASN A 251 10.00 23.97 -0.32
CA ASN A 251 9.60 25.28 0.16
C ASN A 251 9.46 26.29 -0.99
N THR A 252 8.52 26.04 -1.86
CA THR A 252 8.25 26.84 -3.05
C THR A 252 6.92 27.56 -2.97
N PRO A 253 6.72 28.69 -3.68
CA PRO A 253 5.41 29.35 -3.77
C PRO A 253 4.31 28.44 -4.29
N GLU A 254 4.62 27.56 -5.23
CA GLU A 254 3.69 26.61 -5.84
C GLU A 254 3.20 25.56 -4.82
N MET A 255 4.10 25.06 -3.98
CA MET A 255 3.74 24.13 -2.90
C MET A 255 2.88 24.82 -1.83
N LYS A 256 3.17 26.10 -1.52
CA LYS A 256 2.34 26.88 -0.58
C LYS A 256 0.93 27.09 -1.13
N GLN A 257 0.78 27.36 -2.44
CA GLN A 257 -0.52 27.45 -3.11
C GLN A 257 -1.26 26.10 -3.09
N ALA A 258 -0.54 24.99 -3.31
CA ALA A 258 -1.12 23.63 -3.22
C ALA A 258 -1.60 23.32 -1.79
N ALA A 259 -0.84 23.67 -0.77
CA ALA A 259 -1.21 23.52 0.63
C ALA A 259 -2.42 24.40 1.02
N GLU A 260 -2.53 25.62 0.44
CA GLU A 260 -3.68 26.48 0.66
C GLU A 260 -4.96 25.87 0.08
N MET A 261 -4.91 25.39 -1.16
CA MET A 261 -6.06 24.71 -1.77
C MET A 261 -6.40 23.40 -1.07
N LEU A 262 -5.41 22.63 -0.61
CA LEU A 262 -5.64 21.43 0.20
C LEU A 262 -6.40 21.79 1.49
N ARG A 263 -6.03 22.89 2.16
CA ARG A 263 -6.74 23.38 3.35
C ARG A 263 -8.21 23.70 3.05
N GLU A 264 -8.51 24.23 1.88
CA GLU A 264 -9.91 24.47 1.47
C GLU A 264 -10.67 23.15 1.33
N PHE A 265 -10.08 22.10 0.75
CA PHE A 265 -10.72 20.78 0.64
C PHE A 265 -11.03 20.14 2.00
N TRP A 266 -10.29 20.47 3.06
CA TRP A 266 -10.60 19.99 4.41
C TRP A 266 -11.95 20.45 4.94
N ASN A 267 -12.51 21.56 4.45
CA ASN A 267 -13.85 22.00 4.81
C ASN A 267 -14.95 21.07 4.28
N TYR A 268 -14.62 20.22 3.30
CA TYR A 268 -15.54 19.34 2.58
C TYR A 268 -15.36 17.85 2.92
N THR A 269 -14.79 17.54 4.09
CA THR A 269 -14.54 16.18 4.54
C THR A 269 -15.47 15.77 5.68
N THR A 270 -15.41 14.49 6.06
CA THR A 270 -16.14 13.99 7.23
C THR A 270 -15.53 14.50 8.53
N GLY A 271 -16.37 14.66 9.56
CA GLY A 271 -15.90 15.10 10.89
C GLY A 271 -14.91 14.14 11.58
N ASP A 272 -14.78 12.92 11.08
CA ASP A 272 -13.82 11.89 11.52
C ASP A 272 -12.57 11.79 10.63
N ALA A 273 -12.41 12.67 9.64
CA ALA A 273 -11.25 12.63 8.71
C ALA A 273 -9.91 12.88 9.41
N ILE A 274 -9.90 13.78 10.40
CA ILE A 274 -8.71 14.07 11.21
C ILE A 274 -8.48 12.93 12.19
N GLY A 275 -7.31 12.32 12.14
CA GLY A 275 -6.96 11.11 12.90
C GLY A 275 -7.56 9.82 12.34
N ALA A 276 -8.33 9.89 11.25
CA ALA A 276 -8.77 8.70 10.53
C ALA A 276 -7.59 8.04 9.79
N ASN A 277 -7.74 6.75 9.55
CA ASN A 277 -6.84 5.96 8.73
C ASN A 277 -7.49 5.56 7.39
N TYR A 278 -6.73 4.87 6.54
CA TYR A 278 -7.19 4.36 5.25
C TYR A 278 -8.54 3.62 5.33
N SER A 279 -8.69 2.68 6.28
CA SER A 279 -9.92 1.89 6.40
C SER A 279 -11.16 2.73 6.70
N VAL A 280 -11.03 3.78 7.50
CA VAL A 280 -12.14 4.71 7.78
C VAL A 280 -12.50 5.49 6.51
N ALA A 281 -11.51 6.04 5.81
CA ALA A 281 -11.73 6.85 4.62
C ALA A 281 -12.32 6.04 3.46
N SER A 282 -11.77 4.86 3.17
CA SER A 282 -12.27 3.97 2.11
C SER A 282 -13.69 3.47 2.39
N ASN A 283 -14.00 3.10 3.65
CA ASN A 283 -15.36 2.73 4.06
C ASN A 283 -16.35 3.90 3.99
N ASN A 284 -15.93 5.13 4.32
CA ASN A 284 -16.78 6.30 4.17
C ASN A 284 -17.21 6.51 2.72
N PHE A 285 -16.30 6.30 1.76
CA PHE A 285 -16.63 6.37 0.33
C PHE A 285 -17.47 5.17 -0.12
N ALA A 286 -17.05 3.94 0.14
CA ALA A 286 -17.74 2.72 -0.29
C ALA A 286 -19.19 2.64 0.23
N SER A 287 -19.45 3.18 1.43
CA SER A 287 -20.81 3.26 2.00
C SER A 287 -21.66 4.44 1.51
N GLY A 288 -21.11 5.29 0.63
CA GLY A 288 -21.80 6.49 0.14
C GLY A 288 -21.91 7.62 1.18
N LYS A 289 -21.13 7.58 2.26
CA LYS A 289 -21.06 8.68 3.24
C LYS A 289 -20.34 9.90 2.66
N THR A 290 -19.41 9.67 1.73
CA THR A 290 -18.73 10.71 0.95
C THR A 290 -18.93 10.48 -0.54
N ALA A 291 -18.90 11.56 -1.32
CA ALA A 291 -19.14 11.51 -2.76
C ALA A 291 -17.88 11.22 -3.59
N MET A 292 -16.67 11.44 -3.04
CA MET A 292 -15.40 11.27 -3.75
C MET A 292 -14.33 10.67 -2.84
N ALA A 293 -13.38 9.95 -3.46
CA ALA A 293 -12.13 9.50 -2.87
C ALA A 293 -11.02 9.51 -3.93
N ILE A 294 -9.75 9.64 -3.51
CA ILE A 294 -8.58 9.44 -4.37
C ILE A 294 -7.89 8.17 -3.93
N ASP A 295 -7.89 7.15 -4.79
CA ASP A 295 -7.33 5.85 -4.43
C ASP A 295 -6.72 5.12 -5.63
N GLY A 296 -6.02 4.05 -5.35
CA GLY A 296 -5.52 3.11 -6.35
C GLY A 296 -6.58 2.07 -6.79
N PRO A 297 -6.20 1.14 -7.67
CA PRO A 297 -7.11 0.14 -8.22
C PRO A 297 -7.60 -0.89 -7.19
N TRP A 298 -6.90 -1.06 -6.08
CA TRP A 298 -7.32 -1.96 -4.99
C TRP A 298 -8.67 -1.57 -4.34
N LEU A 299 -9.13 -0.33 -4.54
CA LEU A 299 -10.44 0.09 -4.07
C LEU A 299 -11.57 -0.58 -4.88
N ILE A 300 -11.33 -0.95 -6.14
CA ILE A 300 -12.34 -1.51 -7.07
C ILE A 300 -13.04 -2.72 -6.44
N GLY A 301 -12.28 -3.67 -5.90
CA GLY A 301 -12.87 -4.85 -5.24
C GLY A 301 -13.79 -4.51 -4.07
N THR A 302 -13.49 -3.43 -3.33
CA THR A 302 -14.32 -2.94 -2.22
C THR A 302 -15.64 -2.33 -2.72
N LEU A 303 -15.68 -1.88 -3.97
CA LEU A 303 -16.83 -1.20 -4.58
C LEU A 303 -17.76 -2.13 -5.35
N SER A 304 -17.51 -3.43 -5.39
CA SER A 304 -18.23 -4.42 -6.22
C SER A 304 -19.76 -4.39 -6.04
N GLU A 305 -20.28 -4.12 -4.85
CA GLU A 305 -21.73 -4.03 -4.58
C GLU A 305 -22.38 -2.72 -5.09
N VAL A 306 -21.58 -1.70 -5.35
CA VAL A 306 -22.01 -0.34 -5.76
C VAL A 306 -21.36 0.12 -7.06
N GLU A 307 -20.71 -0.76 -7.78
CA GLU A 307 -19.90 -0.48 -8.96
C GLU A 307 -20.64 0.39 -10.00
N ASP A 308 -21.89 0.08 -10.30
CA ASP A 308 -22.72 0.82 -11.26
C ASP A 308 -22.93 2.30 -10.89
N GLN A 309 -22.82 2.62 -9.58
CA GLN A 309 -22.96 3.98 -9.05
C GLN A 309 -21.67 4.78 -9.11
N ILE A 310 -20.53 4.12 -9.30
CA ILE A 310 -19.21 4.74 -9.24
C ILE A 310 -18.71 5.05 -10.64
N GLY A 311 -18.00 6.15 -10.77
CA GLY A 311 -17.23 6.52 -11.95
C GLY A 311 -15.80 6.85 -11.56
N ILE A 312 -14.90 6.79 -12.53
CA ILE A 312 -13.52 7.21 -12.41
C ILE A 312 -13.33 8.47 -13.24
N ALA A 313 -12.65 9.46 -12.66
CA ALA A 313 -12.45 10.74 -13.32
C ALA A 313 -10.96 11.07 -13.49
N LYS A 314 -10.65 11.79 -14.57
CA LYS A 314 -9.37 12.46 -14.74
C LYS A 314 -9.16 13.50 -13.64
N ALA A 315 -7.93 13.69 -13.21
CA ALA A 315 -7.62 14.76 -12.27
C ALA A 315 -7.92 16.14 -12.90
N PRO A 316 -8.50 17.08 -12.16
CA PRO A 316 -8.66 18.44 -12.62
C PRO A 316 -7.34 19.16 -12.85
N SER A 317 -7.37 20.27 -13.61
CA SER A 317 -6.24 21.16 -13.81
C SER A 317 -6.68 22.62 -13.72
N PHE A 318 -5.75 23.57 -13.80
CA PHE A 318 -6.11 24.98 -13.94
C PHE A 318 -6.37 25.40 -15.40
N GLY A 319 -6.16 24.51 -16.37
CA GLY A 319 -6.34 24.79 -17.79
C GLY A 319 -5.29 25.75 -18.37
N ASP A 320 -4.18 25.95 -17.66
CA ASP A 320 -3.08 26.85 -18.04
C ASP A 320 -1.93 26.15 -18.81
N GLY A 321 -2.08 24.85 -19.07
CA GLY A 321 -1.14 24.02 -19.84
C GLY A 321 0.08 23.54 -19.05
N LYS A 322 0.13 23.70 -17.73
CA LYS A 322 1.21 23.16 -16.88
C LYS A 322 1.17 21.65 -16.71
N VAL A 323 -0.02 21.09 -16.80
CA VAL A 323 -0.28 19.65 -16.82
C VAL A 323 -1.13 19.30 -18.04
N PRO A 324 -1.01 18.10 -18.63
CA PRO A 324 -1.88 17.66 -19.72
C PRO A 324 -3.31 17.41 -19.25
N GLU A 325 -4.22 17.15 -20.21
CA GLU A 325 -5.65 16.87 -19.88
C GLU A 325 -5.82 15.55 -19.11
N ASN A 326 -4.95 14.59 -19.33
CA ASN A 326 -4.94 13.33 -18.61
C ASN A 326 -3.53 13.05 -18.08
N TYR A 327 -3.40 13.20 -16.78
CA TYR A 327 -2.19 12.86 -16.05
C TYR A 327 -2.56 12.12 -14.77
N VAL A 328 -1.66 11.32 -14.27
CA VAL A 328 -1.89 10.49 -13.09
C VAL A 328 -0.76 10.65 -12.09
N VAL A 329 -1.09 10.57 -10.80
CA VAL A 329 -0.10 10.37 -9.75
C VAL A 329 0.18 8.88 -9.70
N THR A 330 1.37 8.47 -10.12
CA THR A 330 1.80 7.08 -10.03
C THR A 330 2.66 6.85 -8.81
N ASP A 331 2.54 5.68 -8.23
CA ASP A 331 3.42 5.25 -7.16
C ASP A 331 3.92 3.83 -7.45
N ALA A 332 5.25 3.68 -7.51
CA ALA A 332 5.87 2.37 -7.55
C ALA A 332 5.83 1.79 -6.14
N GLN A 333 5.06 0.75 -5.96
CA GLN A 333 4.78 0.16 -4.66
C GLN A 333 5.21 -1.29 -4.60
N THR A 334 5.39 -1.77 -3.39
CA THR A 334 5.57 -3.20 -3.09
C THR A 334 6.58 -3.92 -4.01
N PRO A 335 7.80 -3.36 -4.25
CA PRO A 335 8.82 -4.14 -4.93
C PRO A 335 9.11 -5.42 -4.15
N TRP A 336 9.39 -6.50 -4.87
CA TRP A 336 9.79 -7.77 -4.26
C TRP A 336 11.29 -7.82 -4.07
N ALA A 337 11.72 -8.04 -2.84
CA ALA A 337 13.10 -8.29 -2.47
C ALA A 337 13.30 -9.74 -2.03
N ALA A 338 14.54 -10.17 -2.00
CA ALA A 338 14.94 -11.45 -1.44
C ALA A 338 16.08 -11.29 -0.44
N ALA A 339 16.17 -12.20 0.52
CA ALA A 339 17.30 -12.28 1.42
C ALA A 339 18.57 -12.69 0.65
N ALA A 340 19.69 -12.04 0.97
CA ALA A 340 20.98 -12.49 0.44
C ALA A 340 21.28 -13.91 0.93
N THR A 341 21.80 -14.75 0.05
CA THR A 341 22.22 -16.11 0.36
C THR A 341 23.48 -16.46 -0.41
N ASP A 342 24.30 -17.37 0.14
CA ASP A 342 25.46 -17.95 -0.55
C ASP A 342 25.10 -19.25 -1.29
N ASP A 343 23.85 -19.69 -1.21
CA ASP A 343 23.35 -20.90 -1.86
C ASP A 343 22.85 -20.59 -3.28
N LYS A 344 23.63 -21.00 -4.27
CA LYS A 344 23.35 -20.75 -5.68
C LYS A 344 22.05 -21.41 -6.17
N GLU A 345 21.71 -22.60 -5.66
CA GLU A 345 20.47 -23.29 -6.03
C GLU A 345 19.25 -22.51 -5.51
N LYS A 346 19.38 -21.93 -4.31
CA LYS A 346 18.33 -21.09 -3.73
C LYS A 346 18.18 -19.76 -4.47
N GLU A 347 19.30 -19.10 -4.83
CA GLU A 347 19.26 -17.90 -5.68
C GLU A 347 18.54 -18.17 -7.01
N GLU A 348 18.89 -19.26 -7.70
CA GLU A 348 18.27 -19.64 -8.97
C GLU A 348 16.75 -19.94 -8.81
N ALA A 349 16.36 -20.56 -7.70
CA ALA A 349 14.95 -20.79 -7.38
C ALA A 349 14.19 -19.48 -7.14
N ILE A 350 14.77 -18.52 -6.40
CA ILE A 350 14.21 -17.19 -6.20
C ILE A 350 14.03 -16.47 -7.53
N VAL A 351 15.07 -16.45 -8.38
CA VAL A 351 15.03 -15.82 -9.70
C VAL A 351 13.95 -16.44 -10.58
N LYS A 352 13.83 -17.79 -10.56
CA LYS A 352 12.79 -18.50 -11.31
C LYS A 352 11.39 -18.05 -10.89
N PHE A 353 11.14 -17.91 -9.58
CA PHE A 353 9.87 -17.39 -9.07
C PHE A 353 9.64 -15.92 -9.46
N MET A 354 10.66 -15.06 -9.32
CA MET A 354 10.55 -13.64 -9.68
C MET A 354 10.26 -13.45 -11.18
N LYS A 355 10.91 -14.24 -12.05
CA LYS A 355 10.64 -14.24 -13.50
C LYS A 355 9.24 -14.74 -13.81
N PHE A 356 8.71 -15.71 -13.04
CA PHE A 356 7.36 -16.22 -13.19
C PHE A 356 6.31 -15.16 -12.84
N ILE A 357 6.37 -14.55 -11.62
CA ILE A 357 5.37 -13.56 -11.20
C ILE A 357 5.40 -12.25 -12.01
N THR A 358 6.51 -11.99 -12.72
CA THR A 358 6.67 -10.84 -13.62
C THR A 358 6.54 -11.23 -15.10
N SER A 359 6.07 -12.44 -15.40
CA SER A 359 5.77 -12.85 -16.79
C SER A 359 4.51 -12.17 -17.30
N GLU A 360 4.38 -12.07 -18.62
CA GLU A 360 3.21 -11.48 -19.29
C GLU A 360 1.89 -12.12 -18.83
N GLU A 361 1.87 -13.46 -18.75
CA GLU A 361 0.69 -14.21 -18.31
C GLU A 361 0.34 -13.91 -16.83
N SER A 362 1.33 -13.87 -15.94
CA SER A 362 1.12 -13.56 -14.52
C SER A 362 0.67 -12.11 -14.35
N VAL A 363 1.24 -11.17 -15.11
CA VAL A 363 0.84 -9.76 -15.12
C VAL A 363 -0.62 -9.64 -15.56
N LYS A 364 -0.99 -10.26 -16.67
CA LYS A 364 -2.37 -10.29 -17.15
C LYS A 364 -3.32 -10.87 -16.10
N GLN A 365 -3.00 -12.02 -15.51
CA GLN A 365 -3.83 -12.66 -14.49
C GLN A 365 -3.99 -11.77 -13.25
N LEU A 366 -2.92 -11.19 -12.71
CA LEU A 366 -2.99 -10.29 -11.56
C LEU A 366 -3.81 -9.04 -11.84
N THR A 367 -3.71 -8.50 -13.06
CA THR A 367 -4.49 -7.33 -13.44
C THR A 367 -5.98 -7.66 -13.56
N LEU A 368 -6.32 -8.74 -14.25
CA LEU A 368 -7.73 -9.07 -14.53
C LEU A 368 -8.46 -9.68 -13.34
N ASP A 369 -7.80 -10.58 -12.58
CA ASP A 369 -8.39 -11.29 -11.43
C ASP A 369 -8.26 -10.49 -10.12
N GLY A 370 -7.27 -9.60 -10.00
CA GLY A 370 -6.91 -8.95 -8.73
C GLY A 370 -6.89 -7.43 -8.76
N ALA A 371 -7.19 -6.81 -9.91
CA ALA A 371 -7.03 -5.36 -10.11
C ALA A 371 -5.63 -4.85 -9.66
N VAL A 372 -4.57 -5.65 -9.92
CA VAL A 372 -3.19 -5.30 -9.59
C VAL A 372 -2.50 -4.75 -10.83
N PHE A 373 -2.09 -3.51 -10.76
CA PHE A 373 -1.35 -2.85 -11.84
C PHE A 373 0.13 -2.90 -11.55
N LEU A 374 0.90 -3.39 -12.50
CA LEU A 374 2.27 -3.80 -12.29
C LEU A 374 3.25 -2.94 -13.09
N SER A 375 4.49 -2.85 -12.62
CA SER A 375 5.62 -2.29 -13.36
C SER A 375 5.94 -3.09 -14.61
N PRO A 376 5.93 -4.44 -14.60
CA PRO A 376 6.01 -5.18 -15.84
C PRO A 376 4.84 -4.83 -16.75
N LYS A 377 5.15 -4.65 -18.03
CA LYS A 377 4.20 -4.17 -19.03
C LYS A 377 3.06 -5.15 -19.25
N LEU A 378 1.83 -4.64 -19.18
CA LEU A 378 0.63 -5.34 -19.63
C LEU A 378 0.47 -5.18 -21.14
N ASP A 379 0.17 -6.27 -21.84
CA ASP A 379 -0.22 -6.18 -23.25
C ASP A 379 -1.66 -5.63 -23.37
N LEU A 380 -1.74 -4.35 -23.73
CA LEU A 380 -3.02 -3.66 -23.91
C LEU A 380 -3.79 -4.12 -25.18
N GLU A 381 -3.12 -4.82 -26.10
CA GLU A 381 -3.76 -5.39 -27.30
C GLU A 381 -4.33 -6.79 -27.05
N ASP A 382 -4.07 -7.38 -25.89
CA ASP A 382 -4.64 -8.68 -25.52
C ASP A 382 -6.17 -8.61 -25.51
N PRO A 383 -6.87 -9.56 -26.17
CA PRO A 383 -8.33 -9.52 -26.29
C PRO A 383 -9.09 -9.54 -24.96
N ASP A 384 -8.56 -10.22 -23.93
CA ASP A 384 -9.19 -10.28 -22.61
C ASP A 384 -9.04 -8.95 -21.87
N VAL A 385 -7.87 -8.28 -22.02
CA VAL A 385 -7.62 -6.94 -21.50
C VAL A 385 -8.55 -5.92 -22.17
N GLN A 386 -8.67 -5.98 -23.50
CA GLN A 386 -9.57 -5.09 -24.26
C GLN A 386 -11.05 -5.34 -23.96
N ALA A 387 -11.43 -6.56 -23.60
CA ALA A 387 -12.81 -6.92 -23.27
C ALA A 387 -13.20 -6.55 -21.83
N THR A 388 -12.24 -6.09 -21.00
CA THR A 388 -12.49 -5.76 -19.59
C THR A 388 -13.43 -4.55 -19.50
N GLY A 389 -14.54 -4.73 -18.79
CA GLY A 389 -15.54 -3.69 -18.52
C GLY A 389 -15.55 -3.22 -17.07
N GLY A 390 -16.61 -2.49 -16.70
CA GLY A 390 -16.82 -2.00 -15.36
C GLY A 390 -15.74 -1.00 -14.91
N LEU A 391 -15.58 -0.84 -13.60
CA LEU A 391 -14.58 0.07 -13.03
C LEU A 391 -13.14 -0.31 -13.40
N LEU A 392 -12.85 -1.60 -13.51
CA LEU A 392 -11.52 -2.04 -13.94
C LEU A 392 -11.21 -1.60 -15.37
N GLY A 393 -12.19 -1.73 -16.28
CA GLY A 393 -12.06 -1.24 -17.66
C GLY A 393 -11.91 0.29 -17.73
N GLU A 394 -12.68 1.05 -16.94
CA GLU A 394 -12.55 2.50 -16.83
C GLU A 394 -11.16 2.89 -16.31
N TYR A 395 -10.66 2.19 -15.29
CA TYR A 395 -9.33 2.43 -14.72
C TYR A 395 -8.22 2.16 -15.75
N LEU A 396 -8.29 1.00 -16.45
CA LEU A 396 -7.35 0.64 -17.51
C LEU A 396 -7.31 1.72 -18.61
N ALA A 397 -8.48 2.15 -19.08
CA ALA A 397 -8.60 3.16 -20.12
C ALA A 397 -8.02 4.52 -19.69
N LEU A 398 -8.26 4.92 -18.44
CA LEU A 398 -7.73 6.18 -17.92
C LEU A 398 -6.19 6.13 -17.80
N ASN A 399 -5.64 5.09 -17.19
CA ASN A 399 -4.19 4.96 -16.99
C ASN A 399 -3.43 4.78 -18.31
N SER A 400 -3.95 3.96 -19.25
CA SER A 400 -3.30 3.74 -20.54
C SER A 400 -3.33 4.97 -21.45
N SER A 401 -4.31 5.86 -21.27
CA SER A 401 -4.42 7.12 -22.00
C SER A 401 -3.76 8.30 -21.30
N ALA A 402 -3.12 8.10 -20.15
CA ALA A 402 -2.39 9.15 -19.46
C ALA A 402 -1.23 9.66 -20.35
N GLU A 403 -1.20 10.96 -20.56
CA GLU A 403 -0.19 11.63 -21.40
C GLU A 403 1.11 11.84 -20.64
N ASP A 404 1.01 11.92 -19.29
CA ASP A 404 2.15 12.10 -18.40
C ASP A 404 1.81 11.58 -16.99
N SER A 405 2.83 11.44 -16.15
CA SER A 405 2.66 11.01 -14.76
C SER A 405 3.61 11.71 -13.81
N THR A 406 3.16 11.92 -12.59
CA THR A 406 4.00 12.41 -11.50
C THR A 406 4.06 11.39 -10.37
N ILE A 407 5.17 11.34 -9.65
CA ILE A 407 5.31 10.49 -8.47
C ILE A 407 4.63 11.14 -7.27
N ASN A 408 4.08 10.33 -6.37
CA ASN A 408 3.54 10.83 -5.11
C ASN A 408 4.62 11.58 -4.34
N ILE A 409 4.28 12.76 -3.80
CA ILE A 409 5.22 13.65 -3.09
C ILE A 409 6.00 12.94 -1.98
N GLN A 410 5.39 11.97 -1.31
CA GLN A 410 6.01 11.19 -0.24
C GLN A 410 7.29 10.47 -0.68
N ARG A 411 7.43 10.14 -1.97
CA ARG A 411 8.63 9.51 -2.53
C ARG A 411 9.83 10.44 -2.64
N ASN A 412 9.57 11.75 -2.64
CA ASN A 412 10.60 12.80 -2.67
C ASN A 412 10.95 13.31 -1.27
N LEU A 413 10.29 12.82 -0.23
CA LEU A 413 10.53 13.21 1.15
C LEU A 413 11.50 12.25 1.84
N SER A 414 12.30 12.81 2.75
CA SER A 414 13.12 12.03 3.68
C SER A 414 12.22 11.20 4.64
N THR A 415 12.80 10.20 5.27
CA THR A 415 12.09 9.42 6.32
C THR A 415 11.58 10.30 7.46
N ALA A 416 12.34 11.34 7.84
CA ALA A 416 11.94 12.28 8.89
C ALA A 416 10.71 13.10 8.45
N ALA A 417 10.75 13.67 7.25
CA ALA A 417 9.64 14.43 6.68
C ALA A 417 8.37 13.56 6.52
N ASN A 418 8.51 12.34 6.00
CA ASN A 418 7.38 11.40 5.90
C ASN A 418 6.79 11.04 7.27
N SER A 419 7.61 10.91 8.30
CA SER A 419 7.14 10.65 9.68
C SER A 419 6.43 11.85 10.29
N ALA A 420 6.82 13.07 9.95
CA ALA A 420 6.20 14.31 10.43
C ALA A 420 4.89 14.66 9.67
N LEU A 421 4.77 14.23 8.42
CA LEU A 421 3.72 14.64 7.50
C LEU A 421 2.29 14.43 8.04
N PRO A 422 1.90 13.29 8.65
CA PRO A 422 0.57 13.12 9.22
C PRO A 422 0.20 14.19 10.25
N SER A 423 1.10 14.51 11.17
CA SER A 423 0.88 15.54 12.20
C SER A 423 0.83 16.96 11.63
N LEU A 424 1.60 17.23 10.59
CA LEU A 424 1.58 18.51 9.88
C LEU A 424 0.26 18.68 9.10
N LEU A 425 -0.22 17.64 8.43
CA LEU A 425 -1.51 17.63 7.75
C LEU A 425 -2.67 17.81 8.72
N GLU A 426 -2.61 17.17 9.89
CA GLU A 426 -3.60 17.38 10.95
C GLU A 426 -3.58 18.83 11.45
N SER A 427 -2.40 19.40 11.67
CA SER A 427 -2.25 20.79 12.11
C SER A 427 -2.76 21.79 11.07
N LEU A 428 -2.53 21.52 9.77
CA LEU A 428 -3.06 22.32 8.66
C LEU A 428 -4.60 22.22 8.60
N ALA A 429 -5.14 21.01 8.69
CA ALA A 429 -6.58 20.76 8.65
C ALA A 429 -7.35 21.40 9.83
N LEU A 430 -6.68 21.57 10.98
CA LEU A 430 -7.24 22.22 12.18
C LEU A 430 -6.98 23.73 12.24
N ASP A 431 -6.41 24.34 11.20
CA ASP A 431 -5.99 25.75 11.18
C ASP A 431 -5.00 26.11 12.33
N ASN A 432 -4.25 25.14 12.85
CA ASN A 432 -3.23 25.36 13.87
C ASN A 432 -1.93 25.94 13.28
N ILE A 433 -1.70 25.70 12.00
CA ILE A 433 -0.61 26.26 11.21
C ILE A 433 -1.16 26.79 9.88
N THR A 434 -0.50 27.80 9.34
CA THR A 434 -0.81 28.31 7.99
C THR A 434 -0.24 27.38 6.90
N PRO A 435 -0.72 27.46 5.64
CA PRO A 435 -0.12 26.75 4.52
C PRO A 435 1.38 27.03 4.34
N ASP A 436 1.81 28.27 4.56
CA ASP A 436 3.21 28.64 4.53
C ASP A 436 4.02 27.93 5.62
N GLU A 437 3.52 27.95 6.87
CA GLU A 437 4.16 27.23 7.99
C GLU A 437 4.17 25.72 7.80
N PHE A 438 3.13 25.14 7.20
CA PHE A 438 3.08 23.73 6.84
C PHE A 438 4.24 23.37 5.91
N VAL A 439 4.42 24.11 4.82
CA VAL A 439 5.47 23.86 3.83
C VAL A 439 6.86 24.11 4.40
N GLU A 440 7.03 25.19 5.20
CA GLU A 440 8.30 25.49 5.87
C GLU A 440 8.71 24.42 6.88
N GLN A 441 7.77 23.91 7.68
CA GLN A 441 8.05 22.84 8.63
C GLN A 441 8.34 21.52 7.94
N LEU A 442 7.58 21.17 6.89
CA LEU A 442 7.83 19.96 6.10
C LEU A 442 9.20 20.01 5.42
N ALA A 443 9.58 21.18 4.87
CA ALA A 443 10.90 21.36 4.26
C ALA A 443 12.04 21.23 5.29
N ALA A 444 11.86 21.75 6.50
CA ALA A 444 12.84 21.64 7.57
C ALA A 444 13.07 20.19 8.03
N GLU A 445 12.03 19.35 8.01
CA GLU A 445 12.15 17.90 8.29
C GLU A 445 12.74 17.12 7.11
N ASN A 446 12.80 17.74 5.91
CA ASN A 446 13.30 17.12 4.68
C ASN A 446 14.80 17.40 4.41
N GLU A 447 15.45 18.24 5.24
CA GLU A 447 16.90 18.52 5.17
C GLU A 447 17.72 17.33 5.76
#